data_451af1864fa6ae0b86db51a4d0cd625b
#
_entry.id   451af1864fa6ae0b86db51a4d0cd625b
#
_cell.length_a   1.000
_cell.length_b   1.000
_cell.length_c   1.000
_cell.angle_alpha   90.00
_cell.angle_beta   90.00
_cell.angle_gamma   90.00
#
_symmetry.space_group_name_H-M   'P 1'
#
loop_
_entity.id
_entity.type
_entity.pdbx_description
1 polymer ?
#
loop_
_entity_poly.entity_id
_entity_poly.type
_entity_poly.pdbx_seq_one_letter_code
_entity_poly.pdbx_strand_id
1 'polypeptide(L)'
;MESIFGTRLIWVTVGSSALVFLAAFESLAVTTIMPLISRDLDGATLYALAFAGPLSTAVIGMVIAGNWSDRSGPILPLYLSIALFACGLLVAGSASNMTVFVAGRLLQGLGSGAMTVALYVVVARLYPPALMPRIFASFAAAWVVPSLIGPFVAGFVAELWSWHWVFLGVVVLVIVATAMLTPATRMLLLQPRTRSSTRWNPGRIVWALLAAVAVLGINIAAETGGVAAVLLPLAALAVAVVAVRPLLPRGALVSRRGLPTVILLRGLASASFLGAEVYLPYLLVQQYNFSPTFAGLALTGSALSWSGTSWLQGHLGERLRPATGMSVGMWLVLAAVVVACVSAALTLHPAVIILGWVVGGGGMGLVYPRTSVMTLAFSRPAEQGFNSSALSISDSLGAAIALALIGVVFGALTRLGAAGAAASVAFAGSFGIAVLFAIVAVSVARRVVPRAAQAVSEAQPQSG
;
A
#
# COMPACT_ATOMS: atom_id res chain seq x y z
N MET A 1 9.36 1.94 -34.66
CA MET A 1 8.77 2.36 -33.37
C MET A 1 9.59 1.73 -32.26
N GLU A 2 10.18 2.53 -31.39
CA GLU A 2 10.86 2.02 -30.21
C GLU A 2 9.82 1.34 -29.29
N SER A 3 10.14 0.16 -28.79
CA SER A 3 9.28 -0.62 -27.90
C SER A 3 9.98 -0.82 -26.55
N ILE A 4 9.24 -0.87 -25.45
CA ILE A 4 9.76 -1.26 -24.14
C ILE A 4 10.34 -2.68 -24.13
N PHE A 5 9.94 -3.51 -25.10
CA PHE A 5 10.48 -4.85 -25.35
C PHE A 5 11.55 -4.89 -26.48
N GLY A 6 12.08 -3.73 -26.89
CA GLY A 6 13.21 -3.67 -27.81
C GLY A 6 14.47 -4.29 -27.20
N THR A 7 15.40 -4.79 -28.04
CA THR A 7 16.60 -5.57 -27.63
C THR A 7 17.43 -4.92 -26.53
N ARG A 8 17.46 -3.58 -26.45
CA ARG A 8 18.20 -2.84 -25.41
C ARG A 8 17.47 -2.75 -24.07
N LEU A 9 16.13 -2.66 -24.08
CA LEU A 9 15.35 -2.35 -22.88
C LEU A 9 14.60 -3.57 -22.32
N ILE A 10 14.51 -4.68 -23.06
CA ILE A 10 13.73 -5.86 -22.69
C ILE A 10 14.10 -6.39 -21.28
N TRP A 11 15.38 -6.56 -21.02
CA TRP A 11 15.85 -7.10 -19.74
C TRP A 11 15.61 -6.12 -18.59
N VAL A 12 15.72 -4.82 -18.85
CA VAL A 12 15.39 -3.77 -17.86
C VAL A 12 13.89 -3.77 -17.59
N THR A 13 13.06 -3.83 -18.65
CA THR A 13 11.60 -3.88 -18.52
C THR A 13 11.17 -5.11 -17.74
N VAL A 14 11.63 -6.30 -18.13
CA VAL A 14 11.25 -7.55 -17.48
C VAL A 14 11.78 -7.62 -16.06
N GLY A 15 13.04 -7.29 -15.82
CA GLY A 15 13.65 -7.32 -14.49
C GLY A 15 13.00 -6.34 -13.51
N SER A 16 12.73 -5.10 -13.95
CA SER A 16 12.06 -4.12 -13.09
C SER A 16 10.60 -4.49 -12.83
N SER A 17 9.86 -4.96 -13.85
CA SER A 17 8.49 -5.44 -13.67
C SER A 17 8.43 -6.70 -12.80
N ALA A 18 9.42 -7.60 -12.89
CA ALA A 18 9.53 -8.77 -12.03
C ALA A 18 9.76 -8.38 -10.56
N LEU A 19 10.61 -7.40 -10.26
CA LEU A 19 10.80 -6.92 -8.89
C LEU A 19 9.52 -6.30 -8.32
N VAL A 20 8.80 -5.50 -9.13
CA VAL A 20 7.50 -4.94 -8.73
C VAL A 20 6.49 -6.07 -8.48
N PHE A 21 6.45 -7.07 -9.38
CA PHE A 21 5.60 -8.25 -9.23
C PHE A 21 5.89 -9.01 -7.93
N LEU A 22 7.17 -9.26 -7.62
CA LEU A 22 7.57 -10.00 -6.41
C LEU A 22 7.23 -9.24 -5.13
N ALA A 23 7.41 -7.91 -5.12
CA ALA A 23 7.00 -7.08 -3.99
C ALA A 23 5.47 -7.07 -3.82
N ALA A 24 4.71 -7.03 -4.92
CA ALA A 24 3.25 -7.11 -4.90
C ALA A 24 2.76 -8.49 -4.46
N PHE A 25 3.36 -9.56 -5.00
CA PHE A 25 3.04 -10.94 -4.61
C PHE A 25 3.24 -11.15 -3.12
N GLU A 26 4.39 -10.75 -2.59
CA GLU A 26 4.69 -10.90 -1.17
C GLU A 26 3.69 -10.12 -0.30
N SER A 27 3.41 -8.87 -0.64
CA SER A 27 2.47 -8.04 0.11
C SER A 27 1.07 -8.67 0.23
N LEU A 28 0.58 -9.28 -0.85
CA LEU A 28 -0.73 -9.93 -0.91
C LEU A 28 -0.71 -11.35 -0.31
N ALA A 29 0.40 -12.08 -0.51
CA ALA A 29 0.62 -13.41 0.03
C ALA A 29 0.56 -13.42 1.55
N VAL A 30 1.26 -12.46 2.19
CA VAL A 30 1.31 -12.34 3.65
C VAL A 30 -0.08 -12.13 4.24
N THR A 31 -0.93 -11.35 3.59
CA THR A 31 -2.31 -11.11 4.07
C THR A 31 -3.08 -12.42 4.23
N THR A 32 -2.88 -13.38 3.33
CA THR A 32 -3.54 -14.68 3.34
C THR A 32 -3.00 -15.63 4.42
N ILE A 33 -1.68 -15.70 4.56
CA ILE A 33 -1.03 -16.68 5.44
C ILE A 33 -0.76 -16.15 6.86
N MET A 34 -0.97 -14.86 7.09
CA MET A 34 -0.68 -14.23 8.39
C MET A 34 -1.45 -14.82 9.57
N PRO A 35 -2.73 -15.24 9.43
CA PRO A 35 -3.43 -15.95 10.51
C PRO A 35 -2.74 -17.25 10.93
N LEU A 36 -2.15 -17.98 9.95
CA LEU A 36 -1.38 -19.20 10.20
C LEU A 36 -0.05 -18.86 10.91
N ILE A 37 0.69 -17.87 10.40
CA ILE A 37 1.95 -17.41 11.01
C ILE A 37 1.72 -16.94 12.45
N SER A 38 0.68 -16.13 12.67
CA SER A 38 0.33 -15.61 13.99
C SER A 38 0.02 -16.71 15.01
N ARG A 39 -0.61 -17.78 14.56
CA ARG A 39 -0.89 -18.95 15.40
C ARG A 39 0.36 -19.78 15.67
N ASP A 40 1.20 -20.00 14.64
CA ASP A 40 2.41 -20.83 14.71
C ASP A 40 3.50 -20.19 15.60
N LEU A 41 3.61 -18.85 15.55
CA LEU A 41 4.57 -18.06 16.32
C LEU A 41 4.00 -17.43 17.60
N ASP A 42 2.77 -17.81 18.00
CA ASP A 42 2.05 -17.22 19.15
C ASP A 42 2.06 -15.68 19.15
N GLY A 43 1.81 -15.09 17.98
CA GLY A 43 2.09 -13.69 17.66
C GLY A 43 0.87 -12.78 17.54
N ALA A 44 -0.27 -13.11 18.17
CA ALA A 44 -1.52 -12.33 18.02
C ALA A 44 -1.37 -10.85 18.39
N THR A 45 -0.55 -10.53 19.40
CA THR A 45 -0.29 -9.15 19.86
C THR A 45 0.48 -8.31 18.82
N LEU A 46 1.36 -8.95 18.05
CA LEU A 46 2.18 -8.30 17.01
C LEU A 46 1.57 -8.39 15.60
N TYR A 47 0.34 -8.93 15.47
CA TYR A 47 -0.32 -9.12 14.18
C TYR A 47 -0.42 -7.83 13.36
N ALA A 48 -0.96 -6.76 13.96
CA ALA A 48 -1.08 -5.46 13.29
C ALA A 48 0.27 -4.85 12.95
N LEU A 49 1.27 -5.01 13.85
CA LEU A 49 2.62 -4.51 13.65
C LEU A 49 3.33 -5.18 12.47
N ALA A 50 3.08 -6.47 12.23
CA ALA A 50 3.62 -7.20 11.09
C ALA A 50 3.19 -6.63 9.73
N PHE A 51 2.08 -5.86 9.68
CA PHE A 51 1.61 -5.15 8.49
C PHE A 51 1.92 -3.66 8.51
N ALA A 52 1.63 -2.98 9.63
CA ALA A 52 1.88 -1.55 9.78
C ALA A 52 3.38 -1.23 9.73
N GLY A 53 4.20 -2.12 10.26
CA GLY A 53 5.65 -1.99 10.31
C GLY A 53 6.30 -1.80 8.94
N PRO A 54 6.16 -2.75 8.01
CA PRO A 54 6.72 -2.62 6.67
C PRO A 54 6.25 -1.37 5.92
N LEU A 55 4.98 -1.01 6.04
CA LEU A 55 4.43 0.20 5.42
C LEU A 55 5.06 1.47 5.99
N SER A 56 5.31 1.49 7.30
CA SER A 56 5.96 2.62 7.97
C SER A 56 7.43 2.75 7.58
N THR A 57 8.18 1.66 7.58
CA THR A 57 9.59 1.67 7.19
C THR A 57 9.79 1.88 5.69
N ALA A 58 8.83 1.51 4.86
CA ALA A 58 8.85 1.81 3.43
C ALA A 58 8.94 3.31 3.15
N VAL A 59 8.26 4.14 3.95
CA VAL A 59 8.33 5.60 3.82
C VAL A 59 9.75 6.13 4.06
N ILE A 60 10.45 5.58 5.05
CA ILE A 60 11.86 5.92 5.30
C ILE A 60 12.70 5.53 4.07
N GLY A 61 12.51 4.31 3.58
CA GLY A 61 13.18 3.82 2.38
C GLY A 61 12.94 4.69 1.16
N MET A 62 11.70 5.09 0.90
CA MET A 62 11.32 5.98 -0.22
C MET A 62 12.07 7.32 -0.15
N VAL A 63 12.11 7.95 1.02
CA VAL A 63 12.74 9.26 1.21
C VAL A 63 14.27 9.16 1.09
N ILE A 64 14.88 8.13 1.67
CA ILE A 64 16.34 7.89 1.55
C ILE A 64 16.72 7.64 0.10
N ALA A 65 16.04 6.71 -0.57
CA ALA A 65 16.36 6.33 -1.94
C ALA A 65 16.16 7.50 -2.91
N GLY A 66 15.13 8.32 -2.73
CA GLY A 66 14.90 9.53 -3.52
C GLY A 66 16.06 10.51 -3.38
N ASN A 67 16.40 10.92 -2.14
CA ASN A 67 17.52 11.83 -1.88
C ASN A 67 18.85 11.28 -2.41
N TRP A 68 19.10 9.99 -2.26
CA TRP A 68 20.34 9.36 -2.70
C TRP A 68 20.41 9.25 -4.22
N SER A 69 19.31 8.85 -4.86
CA SER A 69 19.23 8.75 -6.33
C SER A 69 19.43 10.10 -7.03
N ASP A 70 18.88 11.16 -6.46
CA ASP A 70 19.03 12.52 -6.99
C ASP A 70 20.49 12.99 -6.94
N ARG A 71 21.24 12.61 -5.90
CA ARG A 71 22.63 13.05 -5.70
C ARG A 71 23.66 12.19 -6.43
N SER A 72 23.57 10.87 -6.30
CA SER A 72 24.63 9.93 -6.72
C SER A 72 24.19 8.97 -7.83
N GLY A 73 22.94 9.09 -8.28
CA GLY A 73 22.34 8.19 -9.24
C GLY A 73 21.62 7.00 -8.59
N PRO A 74 20.78 6.29 -9.34
CA PRO A 74 19.88 5.28 -8.80
C PRO A 74 20.50 3.89 -8.61
N ILE A 75 21.71 3.63 -9.13
CA ILE A 75 22.28 2.27 -9.18
C ILE A 75 22.52 1.72 -7.77
N LEU A 76 23.29 2.44 -6.96
CA LEU A 76 23.63 1.98 -5.60
C LEU A 76 22.39 1.92 -4.68
N PRO A 77 21.51 2.94 -4.66
CA PRO A 77 20.24 2.83 -3.95
C PRO A 77 19.40 1.63 -4.38
N LEU A 78 19.33 1.32 -5.69
CA LEU A 78 18.55 0.19 -6.19
C LEU A 78 19.10 -1.15 -5.67
N TYR A 79 20.39 -1.43 -5.86
CA TYR A 79 20.95 -2.71 -5.43
C TYR A 79 20.92 -2.88 -3.90
N LEU A 80 21.19 -1.80 -3.15
CA LEU A 80 21.10 -1.86 -1.70
C LEU A 80 19.66 -2.09 -1.24
N SER A 81 18.69 -1.45 -1.87
CA SER A 81 17.27 -1.66 -1.55
C SER A 81 16.80 -3.08 -1.85
N ILE A 82 17.23 -3.68 -2.97
CA ILE A 82 16.96 -5.08 -3.29
C ILE A 82 17.61 -6.01 -2.27
N ALA A 83 18.86 -5.74 -1.87
CA ALA A 83 19.54 -6.52 -0.84
C ALA A 83 18.82 -6.45 0.51
N LEU A 84 18.39 -5.25 0.93
CA LEU A 84 17.59 -5.09 2.15
C LEU A 84 16.24 -5.82 2.09
N PHE A 85 15.57 -5.76 0.94
CA PHE A 85 14.32 -6.49 0.72
C PHE A 85 14.53 -8.01 0.82
N ALA A 86 15.56 -8.54 0.15
CA ALA A 86 15.91 -9.96 0.20
C ALA A 86 16.36 -10.41 1.61
N CYS A 87 17.17 -9.60 2.31
CA CYS A 87 17.53 -9.87 3.70
C CYS A 87 16.30 -9.89 4.61
N GLY A 88 15.36 -8.95 4.43
CA GLY A 88 14.11 -8.94 5.18
C GLY A 88 13.27 -10.21 4.94
N LEU A 89 13.19 -10.67 3.69
CA LEU A 89 12.53 -11.94 3.34
C LEU A 89 13.21 -13.14 3.98
N LEU A 90 14.55 -13.19 3.98
CA LEU A 90 15.32 -14.26 4.64
C LEU A 90 15.06 -14.29 6.14
N VAL A 91 15.11 -13.14 6.81
CA VAL A 91 14.86 -13.04 8.25
C VAL A 91 13.42 -13.43 8.58
N ALA A 92 12.43 -12.92 7.83
CA ALA A 92 11.03 -13.26 8.04
C ALA A 92 10.76 -14.75 7.75
N GLY A 93 11.31 -15.28 6.64
CA GLY A 93 11.14 -16.68 6.23
C GLY A 93 11.89 -17.69 7.09
N SER A 94 12.84 -17.27 7.91
CA SER A 94 13.55 -18.14 8.88
C SER A 94 13.17 -17.88 10.34
N ALA A 95 12.11 -17.07 10.58
CA ALA A 95 11.73 -16.65 11.91
C ALA A 95 11.19 -17.83 12.74
N SER A 96 11.70 -17.96 13.97
CA SER A 96 11.25 -18.92 14.97
C SER A 96 10.35 -18.31 16.05
N ASN A 97 10.13 -17.01 16.02
CA ASN A 97 9.22 -16.28 16.89
C ASN A 97 8.73 -15.02 16.19
N MET A 98 7.62 -14.47 16.71
CA MET A 98 6.96 -13.32 16.07
C MET A 98 7.80 -12.04 16.06
N THR A 99 8.67 -11.84 17.04
CA THR A 99 9.56 -10.66 17.11
C THR A 99 10.58 -10.66 15.97
N VAL A 100 11.21 -11.80 15.71
CA VAL A 100 12.14 -11.98 14.58
C VAL A 100 11.39 -11.82 13.25
N PHE A 101 10.19 -12.39 13.13
CA PHE A 101 9.35 -12.20 11.95
C PHE A 101 9.10 -10.73 11.67
N VAL A 102 8.63 -9.96 12.67
CA VAL A 102 8.37 -8.52 12.57
C VAL A 102 9.65 -7.75 12.22
N ALA A 103 10.79 -8.07 12.83
CA ALA A 103 12.07 -7.45 12.48
C ALA A 103 12.42 -7.66 10.99
N GLY A 104 12.21 -8.87 10.46
CA GLY A 104 12.34 -9.17 9.03
C GLY A 104 11.38 -8.33 8.18
N ARG A 105 10.14 -8.18 8.61
CA ARG A 105 9.12 -7.35 7.95
C ARG A 105 9.49 -5.86 7.91
N LEU A 106 10.04 -5.31 8.99
CA LEU A 106 10.53 -3.92 9.04
C LEU A 106 11.67 -3.70 8.03
N LEU A 107 12.62 -4.62 7.98
CA LEU A 107 13.76 -4.57 7.05
C LEU A 107 13.27 -4.69 5.59
N GLN A 108 12.35 -5.59 5.33
CA GLN A 108 11.71 -5.79 4.05
C GLN A 108 10.95 -4.54 3.58
N GLY A 109 10.19 -3.89 4.47
CA GLY A 109 9.50 -2.65 4.18
C GLY A 109 10.46 -1.53 3.77
N LEU A 110 11.55 -1.34 4.54
CA LEU A 110 12.60 -0.37 4.20
C LEU A 110 13.18 -0.62 2.80
N GLY A 111 13.47 -1.89 2.48
CA GLY A 111 13.96 -2.31 1.17
C GLY A 111 12.96 -2.07 0.05
N SER A 112 11.70 -2.49 0.21
CA SER A 112 10.67 -2.38 -0.84
C SER A 112 10.31 -0.93 -1.17
N GLY A 113 10.19 -0.07 -0.15
CA GLY A 113 9.95 1.36 -0.35
C GLY A 113 11.09 2.05 -1.10
N ALA A 114 12.34 1.78 -0.70
CA ALA A 114 13.53 2.28 -1.36
C ALA A 114 13.63 1.77 -2.82
N MET A 115 13.35 0.49 -3.05
CA MET A 115 13.36 -0.15 -4.36
C MET A 115 12.35 0.47 -5.32
N THR A 116 11.13 0.75 -4.86
CA THR A 116 10.09 1.39 -5.67
C THR A 116 10.55 2.74 -6.22
N VAL A 117 11.12 3.60 -5.37
CA VAL A 117 11.61 4.92 -5.79
C VAL A 117 12.84 4.79 -6.69
N ALA A 118 13.79 3.92 -6.35
CA ALA A 118 14.98 3.71 -7.17
C ALA A 118 14.63 3.18 -8.57
N LEU A 119 13.66 2.26 -8.70
CA LEU A 119 13.16 1.78 -10.00
C LEU A 119 12.53 2.92 -10.82
N TYR A 120 11.75 3.80 -10.20
CA TYR A 120 11.16 4.94 -10.90
C TYR A 120 12.24 5.89 -11.44
N VAL A 121 13.31 6.13 -10.69
CA VAL A 121 14.44 6.94 -11.16
C VAL A 121 15.21 6.24 -12.28
N VAL A 122 15.39 4.92 -12.22
CA VAL A 122 15.99 4.13 -13.32
C VAL A 122 15.16 4.28 -14.59
N VAL A 123 13.84 4.12 -14.49
CA VAL A 123 12.92 4.31 -15.63
C VAL A 123 13.04 5.72 -16.19
N ALA A 124 12.99 6.74 -15.34
CA ALA A 124 13.08 8.14 -15.77
C ALA A 124 14.39 8.48 -16.50
N ARG A 125 15.49 7.76 -16.22
CA ARG A 125 16.80 7.95 -16.85
C ARG A 125 17.03 7.13 -18.11
N LEU A 126 16.44 5.95 -18.21
CA LEU A 126 16.71 5.01 -19.31
C LEU A 126 15.67 5.06 -20.43
N TYR A 127 14.43 5.42 -20.11
CA TYR A 127 13.35 5.36 -21.08
C TYR A 127 13.07 6.74 -21.69
N PRO A 128 12.91 6.81 -23.02
CA PRO A 128 12.39 8.01 -23.67
C PRO A 128 11.03 8.41 -23.09
N PRO A 129 10.69 9.71 -23.01
CA PRO A 129 9.40 10.17 -22.47
C PRO A 129 8.18 9.50 -23.11
N ALA A 130 8.24 9.18 -24.40
CA ALA A 130 7.18 8.49 -25.14
C ALA A 130 6.91 7.05 -24.66
N LEU A 131 7.89 6.38 -24.03
CA LEU A 131 7.77 5.02 -23.52
C LEU A 131 7.43 4.96 -22.03
N MET A 132 7.57 6.06 -21.29
CA MET A 132 7.27 6.11 -19.84
C MET A 132 5.85 5.60 -19.50
N PRO A 133 4.77 5.99 -20.21
CA PRO A 133 3.44 5.48 -19.90
C PRO A 133 3.35 3.95 -20.04
N ARG A 134 4.07 3.37 -21.00
CA ARG A 134 4.06 1.92 -21.26
C ARG A 134 4.78 1.13 -20.16
N ILE A 135 5.91 1.60 -19.67
CA ILE A 135 6.62 0.93 -18.56
C ILE A 135 5.85 1.07 -17.24
N PHE A 136 5.24 2.22 -16.95
CA PHE A 136 4.38 2.35 -15.77
C PHE A 136 3.11 1.50 -15.88
N ALA A 137 2.58 1.30 -17.09
CA ALA A 137 1.49 0.34 -17.33
C ALA A 137 1.95 -1.10 -17.05
N SER A 138 3.20 -1.48 -17.38
CA SER A 138 3.73 -2.80 -17.02
C SER A 138 3.91 -2.98 -15.50
N PHE A 139 4.29 -1.92 -14.78
CA PHE A 139 4.33 -1.94 -13.31
C PHE A 139 2.93 -2.09 -12.69
N ALA A 140 1.93 -1.42 -13.26
CA ALA A 140 0.54 -1.60 -12.83
C ALA A 140 0.06 -3.04 -13.11
N ALA A 141 0.36 -3.59 -14.29
CA ALA A 141 0.05 -4.98 -14.63
C ALA A 141 0.75 -6.00 -13.70
N ALA A 142 1.97 -5.67 -13.24
CA ALA A 142 2.73 -6.47 -12.28
C ALA A 142 2.06 -6.57 -10.89
N TRP A 143 1.08 -5.73 -10.57
CA TRP A 143 0.22 -5.85 -9.40
C TRP A 143 -1.03 -6.70 -9.67
N VAL A 144 -1.54 -6.70 -10.91
CA VAL A 144 -2.78 -7.41 -11.24
C VAL A 144 -2.62 -8.92 -11.12
N VAL A 145 -1.56 -9.49 -11.68
CA VAL A 145 -1.37 -10.95 -11.64
C VAL A 145 -1.20 -11.47 -10.22
N PRO A 146 -0.34 -10.89 -9.35
CA PRO A 146 -0.27 -11.29 -7.95
C PRO A 146 -1.60 -11.13 -7.20
N SER A 147 -2.39 -10.11 -7.52
CA SER A 147 -3.69 -9.92 -6.86
C SER A 147 -4.70 -11.02 -7.18
N LEU A 148 -4.56 -11.67 -8.35
CA LEU A 148 -5.42 -12.77 -8.77
C LEU A 148 -4.98 -14.12 -8.20
N ILE A 149 -3.68 -14.41 -8.28
CA ILE A 149 -3.16 -15.76 -7.96
C ILE A 149 -2.38 -15.80 -6.65
N GLY A 150 -1.85 -14.66 -6.19
CA GLY A 150 -0.95 -14.58 -5.02
C GLY A 150 -1.56 -15.16 -3.75
N PRO A 151 -2.75 -14.73 -3.32
CA PRO A 151 -3.42 -15.27 -2.15
C PRO A 151 -3.64 -16.78 -2.20
N PHE A 152 -4.07 -17.29 -3.37
CA PHE A 152 -4.26 -18.73 -3.57
C PHE A 152 -2.93 -19.49 -3.51
N VAL A 153 -1.91 -19.04 -4.26
CA VAL A 153 -0.58 -19.69 -4.29
C VAL A 153 0.06 -19.68 -2.90
N ALA A 154 -0.03 -18.56 -2.17
CA ALA A 154 0.53 -18.47 -0.83
C ALA A 154 -0.16 -19.42 0.16
N GLY A 155 -1.50 -19.49 0.15
CA GLY A 155 -2.27 -20.42 0.96
C GLY A 155 -1.90 -21.87 0.63
N PHE A 156 -1.85 -22.23 -0.66
CA PHE A 156 -1.50 -23.56 -1.13
C PHE A 156 -0.07 -24.00 -0.73
N VAL A 157 0.91 -23.12 -0.90
CA VAL A 157 2.30 -23.38 -0.47
C VAL A 157 2.38 -23.56 1.04
N ALA A 158 1.69 -22.72 1.81
CA ALA A 158 1.68 -22.78 3.27
C ALA A 158 1.01 -24.06 3.79
N GLU A 159 -0.04 -24.55 3.13
CA GLU A 159 -0.76 -25.78 3.50
C GLU A 159 0.05 -27.05 3.13
N LEU A 160 0.68 -27.10 1.94
CA LEU A 160 1.41 -28.28 1.47
C LEU A 160 2.79 -28.47 2.12
N TRP A 161 3.49 -27.37 2.36
CA TRP A 161 4.86 -27.43 2.88
C TRP A 161 4.99 -26.66 4.19
N SER A 162 5.12 -25.31 4.09
CA SER A 162 5.21 -24.40 5.22
C SER A 162 5.11 -22.97 4.74
N TRP A 163 4.57 -22.06 5.58
CA TRP A 163 4.53 -20.63 5.30
C TRP A 163 5.91 -20.00 5.09
N HIS A 164 6.98 -20.58 5.65
CA HIS A 164 8.37 -20.15 5.48
C HIS A 164 8.78 -20.08 4.00
N TRP A 165 8.32 -21.05 3.20
CA TRP A 165 8.63 -21.11 1.76
C TRP A 165 8.00 -20.02 0.93
N VAL A 166 6.95 -19.39 1.41
CA VAL A 166 6.36 -18.20 0.75
C VAL A 166 7.35 -17.05 0.73
N PHE A 167 8.16 -16.89 1.78
CA PHE A 167 9.22 -15.87 1.85
C PHE A 167 10.51 -16.34 1.18
N LEU A 168 11.00 -17.52 1.54
CA LEU A 168 12.27 -18.03 1.04
C LEU A 168 12.27 -18.27 -0.47
N GLY A 169 11.15 -18.74 -1.03
CA GLY A 169 11.00 -18.93 -2.47
C GLY A 169 11.07 -17.60 -3.25
N VAL A 170 10.53 -16.53 -2.68
CA VAL A 170 10.61 -15.20 -3.30
C VAL A 170 12.04 -14.68 -3.35
N VAL A 171 12.91 -15.01 -2.39
CA VAL A 171 14.33 -14.61 -2.40
C VAL A 171 15.04 -15.10 -3.66
N VAL A 172 14.81 -16.36 -4.05
CA VAL A 172 15.41 -16.94 -5.26
C VAL A 172 14.98 -16.15 -6.49
N LEU A 173 13.69 -15.83 -6.57
CA LEU A 173 13.13 -15.08 -7.70
C LEU A 173 13.65 -13.62 -7.73
N VAL A 174 13.85 -12.99 -6.56
CA VAL A 174 14.48 -11.65 -6.45
C VAL A 174 15.90 -11.67 -6.98
N ILE A 175 16.69 -12.71 -6.70
CA ILE A 175 18.05 -12.86 -7.25
C ILE A 175 18.01 -12.94 -8.77
N VAL A 176 17.11 -13.75 -9.35
CA VAL A 176 16.93 -13.86 -10.81
C VAL A 176 16.51 -12.52 -11.42
N ALA A 177 15.49 -11.86 -10.86
CA ALA A 177 15.03 -10.56 -11.33
C ALA A 177 16.13 -9.50 -11.26
N THR A 178 16.98 -9.54 -10.21
CA THR A 178 18.12 -8.64 -10.05
C THR A 178 19.19 -8.86 -11.12
N ALA A 179 19.47 -10.13 -11.44
CA ALA A 179 20.41 -10.47 -12.52
C ALA A 179 19.93 -9.91 -13.88
N MET A 180 18.62 -9.89 -14.13
CA MET A 180 18.02 -9.31 -15.33
C MET A 180 18.20 -7.78 -15.43
N LEU A 181 18.46 -7.08 -14.31
CA LEU A 181 18.74 -5.65 -14.30
C LEU A 181 20.21 -5.27 -14.61
N THR A 182 21.10 -6.26 -14.72
CA THR A 182 22.53 -6.00 -15.01
C THR A 182 22.73 -5.13 -16.24
N PRO A 183 22.00 -5.30 -17.38
CA PRO A 183 22.12 -4.42 -18.53
C PRO A 183 21.78 -2.95 -18.23
N ALA A 184 20.75 -2.70 -17.37
CA ALA A 184 20.38 -1.36 -16.95
C ALA A 184 21.54 -0.65 -16.25
N THR A 185 22.23 -1.37 -15.36
CA THR A 185 23.40 -0.85 -14.64
C THR A 185 24.49 -0.43 -15.60
N ARG A 186 24.82 -1.27 -16.59
CA ARG A 186 25.82 -0.96 -17.61
C ARG A 186 25.42 0.27 -18.43
N MET A 187 24.17 0.36 -18.84
CA MET A 187 23.67 1.52 -19.60
C MET A 187 23.74 2.81 -18.79
N LEU A 188 23.40 2.80 -17.52
CA LEU A 188 23.47 3.96 -16.62
C LEU A 188 24.90 4.38 -16.30
N LEU A 189 25.83 3.43 -16.18
CA LEU A 189 27.26 3.73 -15.94
C LEU A 189 27.92 4.41 -17.14
N LEU A 190 27.43 4.15 -18.34
CA LEU A 190 27.91 4.76 -19.58
C LEU A 190 27.37 6.19 -19.82
N GLN A 191 26.33 6.59 -19.08
CA GLN A 191 25.78 7.95 -19.18
C GLN A 191 26.68 8.95 -18.45
N PRO A 192 26.87 10.18 -19.02
CA PRO A 192 27.59 11.22 -18.33
C PRO A 192 26.96 11.49 -16.95
N ARG A 193 27.78 11.43 -15.90
CA ARG A 193 27.33 11.76 -14.54
C ARG A 193 27.09 13.28 -14.48
N THR A 194 25.86 13.71 -14.68
CA THR A 194 25.44 15.05 -14.28
C THR A 194 25.51 15.12 -12.76
N ARG A 195 26.56 15.76 -12.24
CA ARG A 195 26.59 16.07 -10.79
C ARG A 195 25.43 17.00 -10.50
N SER A 196 24.37 16.44 -9.95
CA SER A 196 23.26 17.25 -9.44
C SER A 196 23.80 18.11 -8.29
N SER A 197 23.53 19.41 -8.34
CA SER A 197 23.78 20.33 -7.21
C SER A 197 22.77 20.14 -6.08
N THR A 198 21.91 19.11 -6.17
CA THR A 198 20.87 18.84 -5.18
C THR A 198 21.52 18.52 -3.84
N ARG A 199 21.28 19.38 -2.85
CA ARG A 199 21.74 19.16 -1.48
C ARG A 199 20.95 18.05 -0.85
N TRP A 200 21.64 17.18 -0.11
CA TRP A 200 21.00 16.22 0.77
C TRP A 200 20.01 16.92 1.70
N ASN A 201 18.77 16.44 1.77
CA ASN A 201 17.76 17.02 2.66
C ASN A 201 17.53 16.09 3.87
N PRO A 202 18.39 16.17 4.91
CA PRO A 202 18.26 15.32 6.10
C PRO A 202 16.96 15.57 6.85
N GLY A 203 16.41 16.78 6.76
CA GLY A 203 15.15 17.12 7.44
C GLY A 203 13.99 16.23 7.00
N ARG A 204 13.87 15.92 5.70
CA ARG A 204 12.82 14.99 5.21
C ARG A 204 13.02 13.57 5.74
N ILE A 205 14.26 13.11 5.87
CA ILE A 205 14.55 11.78 6.42
C ILE A 205 14.18 11.73 7.90
N VAL A 206 14.51 12.77 8.66
CA VAL A 206 14.13 12.88 10.08
C VAL A 206 12.62 12.86 10.24
N TRP A 207 11.88 13.59 9.40
CA TRP A 207 10.42 13.57 9.43
C TRP A 207 9.83 12.22 9.04
N ALA A 208 10.39 11.54 8.04
CA ALA A 208 9.98 10.19 7.66
C ALA A 208 10.25 9.18 8.79
N LEU A 209 11.42 9.27 9.42
CA LEU A 209 11.76 8.44 10.59
C LEU A 209 10.80 8.70 11.76
N LEU A 210 10.53 9.97 12.06
CA LEU A 210 9.59 10.35 13.12
C LEU A 210 8.18 9.83 12.85
N ALA A 211 7.70 9.93 11.61
CA ALA A 211 6.40 9.39 11.22
C ALA A 211 6.35 7.86 11.38
N ALA A 212 7.39 7.15 10.94
CA ALA A 212 7.46 5.70 11.07
C ALA A 212 7.52 5.26 12.54
N VAL A 213 8.40 5.88 13.34
CA VAL A 213 8.53 5.59 14.78
C VAL A 213 7.22 5.88 15.52
N ALA A 214 6.53 6.97 15.17
CA ALA A 214 5.23 7.29 15.77
C ALA A 214 4.17 6.21 15.43
N VAL A 215 4.09 5.74 14.18
CA VAL A 215 3.15 4.66 13.81
C VAL A 215 3.50 3.35 14.50
N LEU A 216 4.78 2.99 14.60
CA LEU A 216 5.22 1.83 15.36
C LEU A 216 4.90 1.98 16.85
N GLY A 217 5.08 3.18 17.39
CA GLY A 217 4.76 3.52 18.77
C GLY A 217 3.28 3.36 19.12
N ILE A 218 2.35 3.60 18.19
CA ILE A 218 0.91 3.34 18.38
C ILE A 218 0.69 1.87 18.76
N ASN A 219 1.32 0.93 18.03
CA ASN A 219 1.15 -0.50 18.28
C ASN A 219 1.74 -0.92 19.63
N ILE A 220 2.95 -0.47 19.95
CA ILE A 220 3.63 -0.83 21.21
C ILE A 220 2.89 -0.22 22.41
N ALA A 221 2.42 1.01 22.30
CA ALA A 221 1.68 1.68 23.36
C ALA A 221 0.35 1.00 23.70
N ALA A 222 -0.25 0.28 22.76
CA ALA A 222 -1.47 -0.48 23.00
C ALA A 222 -1.31 -1.65 24.00
N GLU A 223 -0.09 -2.11 24.22
CA GLU A 223 0.22 -3.17 25.18
C GLU A 223 0.33 -2.67 26.60
N THR A 224 0.43 -1.35 26.81
CA THR A 224 0.44 -0.73 28.14
C THR A 224 -0.95 -0.82 28.79
N GLY A 225 -0.99 -0.93 30.10
CA GLY A 225 -2.26 -1.00 30.84
C GLY A 225 -2.84 0.38 31.21
N GLY A 226 -4.10 0.38 31.63
CA GLY A 226 -4.75 1.56 32.20
C GLY A 226 -4.92 2.74 31.23
N VAL A 227 -4.86 3.97 31.74
CA VAL A 227 -5.05 5.20 30.95
C VAL A 227 -3.96 5.38 29.89
N ALA A 228 -2.76 4.87 30.13
CA ALA A 228 -1.63 4.93 29.19
C ALA A 228 -1.93 4.23 27.87
N ALA A 229 -2.70 3.13 27.89
CA ALA A 229 -3.13 2.40 26.70
C ALA A 229 -3.99 3.23 25.72
N VAL A 230 -4.54 4.35 26.18
CA VAL A 230 -5.32 5.28 25.36
C VAL A 230 -4.51 6.53 25.02
N LEU A 231 -3.85 7.14 26.02
CA LEU A 231 -3.15 8.41 25.83
C LEU A 231 -1.90 8.28 24.96
N LEU A 232 -1.13 7.20 25.10
CA LEU A 232 0.09 7.01 24.31
C LEU A 232 -0.18 6.81 22.83
N PRO A 233 -1.14 5.94 22.37
CA PRO A 233 -1.50 5.86 20.97
C PRO A 233 -2.02 7.18 20.40
N LEU A 234 -2.81 7.94 21.14
CA LEU A 234 -3.30 9.26 20.71
C LEU A 234 -2.16 10.28 20.55
N ALA A 235 -1.22 10.31 21.48
CA ALA A 235 -0.03 11.15 21.38
C ALA A 235 0.84 10.75 20.17
N ALA A 236 1.07 9.46 19.99
CA ALA A 236 1.82 8.94 18.85
C ALA A 236 1.12 9.24 17.51
N LEU A 237 -0.21 9.14 17.45
CA LEU A 237 -1.00 9.55 16.28
C LEU A 237 -0.83 11.05 15.99
N ALA A 238 -0.88 11.90 17.01
CA ALA A 238 -0.65 13.34 16.85
C ALA A 238 0.75 13.62 16.28
N VAL A 239 1.77 12.94 16.80
CA VAL A 239 3.15 13.03 16.28
C VAL A 239 3.22 12.54 14.82
N ALA A 240 2.59 11.43 14.46
CA ALA A 240 2.56 10.93 13.10
C ALA A 240 1.92 11.94 12.13
N VAL A 241 0.78 12.55 12.52
CA VAL A 241 0.09 13.58 11.72
C VAL A 241 0.94 14.85 11.56
N VAL A 242 1.69 15.25 12.57
CA VAL A 242 2.63 16.38 12.47
C VAL A 242 3.81 16.03 11.58
N ALA A 243 4.38 14.84 11.75
CA ALA A 243 5.56 14.38 11.02
C ALA A 243 5.30 14.18 9.51
N VAL A 244 4.08 13.85 9.12
CA VAL A 244 3.73 13.68 7.70
C VAL A 244 3.59 15.01 6.95
N ARG A 245 3.34 16.14 7.65
CA ARG A 245 3.12 17.44 7.01
C ARG A 245 4.21 17.86 6.03
N PRO A 246 5.51 17.81 6.36
CA PRO A 246 6.57 18.20 5.44
C PRO A 246 6.83 17.20 4.31
N LEU A 247 6.26 16.00 4.39
CA LEU A 247 6.36 14.95 3.37
C LEU A 247 5.27 15.07 2.30
N LEU A 248 4.19 15.81 2.60
CA LEU A 248 3.05 16.04 1.71
C LEU A 248 3.03 17.47 1.15
N PRO A 249 2.38 17.72 -0.01
CA PRO A 249 2.19 19.07 -0.51
C PRO A 249 1.37 19.92 0.47
N ARG A 250 1.66 21.22 0.49
CA ARG A 250 0.99 22.18 1.38
C ARG A 250 -0.54 22.13 1.21
N GLY A 251 -1.24 21.95 2.30
CA GLY A 251 -2.71 21.91 2.33
C GLY A 251 -3.32 20.52 2.13
N ALA A 252 -2.51 19.43 2.04
CA ALA A 252 -3.03 18.07 1.94
C ALA A 252 -3.91 17.71 3.14
N LEU A 253 -3.42 17.85 4.36
CA LEU A 253 -4.16 17.49 5.57
C LEU A 253 -5.44 18.33 5.84
N VAL A 254 -5.55 19.50 5.23
CA VAL A 254 -6.76 20.35 5.29
C VAL A 254 -7.62 20.23 4.04
N SER A 255 -7.40 19.21 3.22
CA SER A 255 -8.16 18.91 1.98
C SER A 255 -8.33 20.12 1.07
N ARG A 256 -7.26 20.93 0.81
CA ARG A 256 -7.30 22.00 -0.19
C ARG A 256 -7.63 21.39 -1.54
N ARG A 257 -8.55 22.01 -2.28
CA ARG A 257 -9.04 21.52 -3.59
C ARG A 257 -7.89 21.28 -4.58
N GLY A 258 -8.05 20.25 -5.41
CA GLY A 258 -7.07 19.83 -6.42
C GLY A 258 -6.05 18.83 -5.87
N LEU A 259 -4.79 18.96 -6.30
CA LEU A 259 -3.69 18.03 -5.99
C LEU A 259 -3.55 17.66 -4.50
N PRO A 260 -3.65 18.61 -3.54
CA PRO A 260 -3.53 18.26 -2.12
C PRO A 260 -4.62 17.27 -1.66
N THR A 261 -5.86 17.45 -2.15
CA THR A 261 -6.96 16.53 -1.83
C THR A 261 -6.81 15.19 -2.54
N VAL A 262 -6.27 15.14 -3.76
CA VAL A 262 -6.01 13.89 -4.48
C VAL A 262 -5.04 13.01 -3.67
N ILE A 263 -3.97 13.61 -3.16
CA ILE A 263 -2.97 12.90 -2.36
C ILE A 263 -3.54 12.47 -1.00
N LEU A 264 -4.32 13.32 -0.33
CA LEU A 264 -5.01 12.95 0.91
C LEU A 264 -6.00 11.81 0.68
N LEU A 265 -6.81 11.89 -0.40
CA LEU A 265 -7.80 10.86 -0.73
C LEU A 265 -7.17 9.50 -0.97
N ARG A 266 -5.97 9.46 -1.59
CA ARG A 266 -5.20 8.22 -1.75
C ARG A 266 -4.90 7.58 -0.40
N GLY A 267 -4.40 8.34 0.57
CA GLY A 267 -4.11 7.85 1.91
C GLY A 267 -5.36 7.41 2.68
N LEU A 268 -6.46 8.15 2.55
CA LEU A 268 -7.73 7.79 3.18
C LEU A 268 -8.36 6.53 2.57
N ALA A 269 -8.26 6.36 1.24
CA ALA A 269 -8.69 5.14 0.55
C ALA A 269 -7.89 3.93 1.01
N SER A 270 -6.57 4.08 1.10
CA SER A 270 -5.66 3.06 1.64
C SER A 270 -5.99 2.74 3.09
N ALA A 271 -6.17 3.74 3.93
CA ALA A 271 -6.54 3.57 5.34
C ALA A 271 -7.86 2.80 5.51
N SER A 272 -8.87 3.13 4.72
CA SER A 272 -10.20 2.52 4.86
C SER A 272 -10.25 1.10 4.30
N PHE A 273 -9.63 0.84 3.14
CA PHE A 273 -9.74 -0.45 2.47
C PHE A 273 -8.58 -1.39 2.82
N LEU A 274 -7.33 -1.01 2.53
CA LEU A 274 -6.16 -1.86 2.79
C LEU A 274 -5.94 -2.09 4.29
N GLY A 275 -6.21 -1.09 5.13
CA GLY A 275 -6.17 -1.25 6.58
C GLY A 275 -7.15 -2.30 7.10
N ALA A 276 -8.34 -2.38 6.51
CA ALA A 276 -9.37 -3.36 6.88
C ALA A 276 -9.13 -4.73 6.21
N GLU A 277 -8.61 -4.76 4.97
CA GLU A 277 -8.39 -5.97 4.19
C GLU A 277 -7.54 -7.01 4.92
N VAL A 278 -6.56 -6.56 5.69
CA VAL A 278 -5.68 -7.41 6.50
C VAL A 278 -6.46 -8.24 7.53
N TYR A 279 -7.54 -7.69 8.07
CA TYR A 279 -8.37 -8.37 9.07
C TYR A 279 -9.45 -9.28 8.46
N LEU A 280 -9.69 -9.21 7.15
CA LEU A 280 -10.70 -10.04 6.49
C LEU A 280 -10.35 -11.54 6.51
N PRO A 281 -9.15 -11.99 6.08
CA PRO A 281 -8.76 -13.39 6.22
C PRO A 281 -8.72 -13.84 7.67
N TYR A 282 -8.29 -12.96 8.59
CA TYR A 282 -8.25 -13.25 10.01
C TYR A 282 -9.66 -13.54 10.56
N LEU A 283 -10.65 -12.72 10.19
CA LEU A 283 -12.05 -12.95 10.52
C LEU A 283 -12.55 -14.28 9.94
N LEU A 284 -12.29 -14.56 8.64
CA LEU A 284 -12.76 -15.78 7.97
C LEU A 284 -12.17 -17.05 8.61
N VAL A 285 -10.90 -17.02 8.99
CA VAL A 285 -10.24 -18.14 9.65
C VAL A 285 -10.76 -18.31 11.10
N GLN A 286 -10.81 -17.23 11.89
CA GLN A 286 -11.11 -17.30 13.32
C GLN A 286 -12.60 -17.49 13.62
N GLN A 287 -13.48 -16.83 12.87
CA GLN A 287 -14.92 -16.83 13.16
C GLN A 287 -15.70 -17.86 12.33
N TYR A 288 -15.23 -18.13 11.09
CA TYR A 288 -15.93 -19.03 10.16
C TYR A 288 -15.16 -20.32 9.85
N ASN A 289 -13.99 -20.54 10.49
CA ASN A 289 -13.15 -21.73 10.31
C ASN A 289 -12.75 -22.03 8.84
N PHE A 290 -12.56 -20.98 8.04
CA PHE A 290 -12.04 -21.14 6.69
C PHE A 290 -10.58 -21.59 6.72
N SER A 291 -10.17 -22.43 5.74
CA SER A 291 -8.73 -22.66 5.54
C SER A 291 -8.06 -21.40 4.98
N PRO A 292 -6.74 -21.22 5.16
CA PRO A 292 -5.99 -20.10 4.59
C PRO A 292 -6.20 -19.95 3.08
N THR A 293 -6.28 -21.06 2.35
CA THR A 293 -6.54 -21.06 0.90
C THR A 293 -7.91 -20.46 0.56
N PHE A 294 -8.98 -20.86 1.25
CA PHE A 294 -10.31 -20.31 1.02
C PHE A 294 -10.43 -18.85 1.46
N ALA A 295 -9.76 -18.47 2.56
CA ALA A 295 -9.68 -17.08 2.97
C ALA A 295 -8.95 -16.20 1.94
N GLY A 296 -7.89 -16.73 1.30
CA GLY A 296 -7.20 -16.08 0.18
C GLY A 296 -8.06 -15.93 -1.07
N LEU A 297 -8.83 -16.97 -1.43
CA LEU A 297 -9.78 -16.91 -2.56
C LEU A 297 -10.86 -15.85 -2.37
N ALA A 298 -11.27 -15.59 -1.12
CA ALA A 298 -12.23 -14.51 -0.81
C ALA A 298 -11.67 -13.13 -1.22
N LEU A 299 -10.35 -12.91 -1.09
CA LEU A 299 -9.69 -11.67 -1.55
C LEU A 299 -9.57 -11.59 -3.07
N THR A 300 -9.47 -12.72 -3.76
CA THR A 300 -9.34 -12.76 -5.23
C THR A 300 -10.55 -12.12 -5.92
N GLY A 301 -11.76 -12.30 -5.39
CA GLY A 301 -12.96 -11.65 -5.91
C GLY A 301 -12.88 -10.12 -5.89
N SER A 302 -12.34 -9.56 -4.82
CA SER A 302 -12.08 -8.12 -4.69
C SER A 302 -11.03 -7.63 -5.70
N ALA A 303 -9.95 -8.38 -5.89
CA ALA A 303 -8.89 -8.06 -6.83
C ALA A 303 -9.38 -8.09 -8.30
N LEU A 304 -10.23 -9.06 -8.64
CA LEU A 304 -10.90 -9.13 -9.95
C LEU A 304 -11.79 -7.91 -10.19
N SER A 305 -12.61 -7.54 -9.22
CA SER A 305 -13.47 -6.38 -9.29
C SER A 305 -12.67 -5.08 -9.42
N TRP A 306 -11.56 -4.95 -8.65
CA TRP A 306 -10.63 -3.82 -8.76
C TRP A 306 -10.04 -3.70 -10.16
N SER A 307 -9.51 -4.79 -10.69
CA SER A 307 -8.91 -4.83 -12.03
C SER A 307 -9.94 -4.55 -13.11
N GLY A 308 -11.13 -5.14 -13.02
CA GLY A 308 -12.23 -4.95 -13.97
C GLY A 308 -12.74 -3.50 -14.00
N THR A 309 -12.92 -2.88 -12.84
CA THR A 309 -13.37 -1.47 -12.77
C THR A 309 -12.27 -0.50 -13.16
N SER A 310 -10.99 -0.81 -12.91
CA SER A 310 -9.85 -0.02 -13.42
C SER A 310 -9.79 -0.06 -14.95
N TRP A 311 -9.99 -1.23 -15.53
CA TRP A 311 -10.07 -1.42 -16.99
C TRP A 311 -11.26 -0.67 -17.59
N LEU A 312 -12.45 -0.83 -17.01
CA LEU A 312 -13.67 -0.13 -17.44
C LEU A 312 -13.48 1.40 -17.39
N GLN A 313 -12.88 1.90 -16.31
CA GLN A 313 -12.56 3.32 -16.18
C GLN A 313 -11.63 3.82 -17.29
N GLY A 314 -10.64 3.02 -17.67
CA GLY A 314 -9.73 3.32 -18.77
C GLY A 314 -10.47 3.47 -20.12
N HIS A 315 -11.47 2.60 -20.36
CA HIS A 315 -12.30 2.63 -21.57
C HIS A 315 -13.32 3.76 -21.58
N LEU A 316 -13.91 4.08 -20.42
CA LEU A 316 -14.84 5.21 -20.29
C LEU A 316 -14.14 6.57 -20.47
N GLY A 317 -12.85 6.66 -20.20
CA GLY A 317 -12.02 7.83 -20.40
C GLY A 317 -12.64 9.10 -19.78
N GLU A 318 -12.84 10.14 -20.59
CA GLU A 318 -13.39 11.43 -20.17
C GLU A 318 -14.90 11.41 -19.90
N ARG A 319 -15.64 10.38 -20.36
CA ARG A 319 -17.08 10.24 -20.10
C ARG A 319 -17.40 10.16 -18.61
N LEU A 320 -16.50 9.59 -17.81
CA LEU A 320 -16.64 9.55 -16.36
C LEU A 320 -15.87 10.73 -15.73
N ARG A 321 -16.59 11.76 -15.30
CA ARG A 321 -15.99 12.94 -14.62
C ARG A 321 -15.14 12.49 -13.42
N PRO A 322 -13.91 13.05 -13.25
CA PRO A 322 -13.00 12.62 -12.18
C PRO A 322 -13.60 12.67 -10.77
N ALA A 323 -14.28 13.75 -10.41
CA ALA A 323 -14.92 13.91 -9.10
C ALA A 323 -16.05 12.89 -8.87
N THR A 324 -16.83 12.58 -9.89
CA THR A 324 -17.91 11.59 -9.81
C THR A 324 -17.35 10.19 -9.61
N GLY A 325 -16.37 9.79 -10.45
CA GLY A 325 -15.74 8.47 -10.33
C GLY A 325 -15.09 8.23 -8.96
N MET A 326 -14.39 9.24 -8.44
CA MET A 326 -13.79 9.14 -7.10
C MET A 326 -14.84 9.13 -5.99
N SER A 327 -15.91 9.94 -6.09
CA SER A 327 -17.00 9.90 -5.11
C SER A 327 -17.73 8.56 -5.12
N VAL A 328 -18.10 8.05 -6.29
CA VAL A 328 -18.73 6.72 -6.42
C VAL A 328 -17.81 5.64 -5.85
N GLY A 329 -16.53 5.66 -6.22
CA GLY A 329 -15.56 4.69 -5.69
C GLY A 329 -15.47 4.71 -4.17
N MET A 330 -15.43 5.89 -3.55
CA MET A 330 -15.39 5.99 -2.07
C MET A 330 -16.70 5.59 -1.40
N TRP A 331 -17.87 5.82 -2.03
CA TRP A 331 -19.15 5.32 -1.53
C TRP A 331 -19.21 3.78 -1.57
N LEU A 332 -18.67 3.14 -2.62
CA LEU A 332 -18.57 1.67 -2.71
C LEU A 332 -17.63 1.11 -1.63
N VAL A 333 -16.50 1.77 -1.39
CA VAL A 333 -15.58 1.39 -0.30
C VAL A 333 -16.27 1.55 1.06
N LEU A 334 -16.96 2.67 1.30
CA LEU A 334 -17.72 2.87 2.55
C LEU A 334 -18.77 1.77 2.74
N ALA A 335 -19.54 1.45 1.71
CA ALA A 335 -20.52 0.37 1.78
C ALA A 335 -19.86 -0.97 2.14
N ALA A 336 -18.72 -1.29 1.53
CA ALA A 336 -17.99 -2.53 1.78
C ALA A 336 -17.51 -2.65 3.24
N VAL A 337 -16.88 -1.58 3.78
CA VAL A 337 -16.38 -1.62 5.17
C VAL A 337 -17.52 -1.57 6.19
N VAL A 338 -18.66 -0.93 5.88
CA VAL A 338 -19.87 -0.98 6.70
C VAL A 338 -20.46 -2.40 6.71
N VAL A 339 -20.58 -3.04 5.54
CA VAL A 339 -21.01 -4.44 5.43
C VAL A 339 -20.08 -5.35 6.23
N ALA A 340 -18.76 -5.15 6.16
CA ALA A 340 -17.80 -5.93 6.93
C ALA A 340 -17.99 -5.73 8.45
N CYS A 341 -18.17 -4.48 8.89
CA CYS A 341 -18.42 -4.14 10.29
C CYS A 341 -19.71 -4.81 10.82
N VAL A 342 -20.81 -4.66 10.09
CA VAL A 342 -22.13 -5.23 10.47
C VAL A 342 -22.08 -6.77 10.43
N SER A 343 -21.45 -7.36 9.40
CA SER A 343 -21.31 -8.81 9.28
C SER A 343 -20.48 -9.40 10.42
N ALA A 344 -19.42 -8.72 10.84
CA ALA A 344 -18.62 -9.15 11.99
C ALA A 344 -19.41 -9.06 13.30
N ALA A 345 -20.17 -7.97 13.51
CA ALA A 345 -20.97 -7.75 14.72
C ALA A 345 -22.13 -8.75 14.86
N LEU A 346 -22.84 -9.00 13.75
CA LEU A 346 -24.05 -9.84 13.73
C LEU A 346 -23.77 -11.29 13.31
N THR A 347 -22.51 -11.66 13.10
CA THR A 347 -22.09 -13.00 12.63
C THR A 347 -22.88 -13.47 11.40
N LEU A 348 -23.07 -12.57 10.42
CA LEU A 348 -23.82 -12.87 9.20
C LEU A 348 -23.08 -13.94 8.36
N HIS A 349 -23.81 -14.57 7.44
CA HIS A 349 -23.21 -15.56 6.54
C HIS A 349 -21.97 -15.00 5.82
N PRO A 350 -20.83 -15.73 5.74
CA PRO A 350 -19.56 -15.21 5.22
C PRO A 350 -19.65 -14.70 3.78
N ALA A 351 -20.59 -15.21 2.97
CA ALA A 351 -20.83 -14.70 1.62
C ALA A 351 -21.19 -13.20 1.60
N VAL A 352 -21.85 -12.68 2.64
CA VAL A 352 -22.24 -11.25 2.70
C VAL A 352 -21.00 -10.36 2.75
N ILE A 353 -20.04 -10.72 3.61
CA ILE A 353 -18.80 -9.96 3.76
C ILE A 353 -17.92 -10.10 2.51
N ILE A 354 -17.84 -11.29 1.92
CA ILE A 354 -17.07 -11.54 0.70
C ILE A 354 -17.63 -10.73 -0.48
N LEU A 355 -18.94 -10.75 -0.69
CA LEU A 355 -19.59 -9.96 -1.74
C LEU A 355 -19.45 -8.45 -1.49
N GLY A 356 -19.60 -8.02 -0.24
CA GLY A 356 -19.30 -6.63 0.16
C GLY A 356 -17.87 -6.23 -0.21
N TRP A 357 -16.90 -7.13 0.01
CA TRP A 357 -15.49 -6.86 -0.32
C TRP A 357 -15.23 -6.79 -1.83
N VAL A 358 -15.93 -7.59 -2.63
CA VAL A 358 -15.92 -7.49 -4.11
C VAL A 358 -16.40 -6.10 -4.55
N VAL A 359 -17.46 -5.57 -3.94
CA VAL A 359 -17.97 -4.21 -4.22
C VAL A 359 -16.91 -3.15 -3.84
N GLY A 360 -16.26 -3.31 -2.68
CA GLY A 360 -15.19 -2.44 -2.22
C GLY A 360 -13.97 -2.41 -3.17
N GLY A 361 -13.56 -3.59 -3.66
CA GLY A 361 -12.52 -3.72 -4.67
C GLY A 361 -12.86 -2.93 -5.94
N GLY A 362 -14.10 -3.00 -6.40
CA GLY A 362 -14.60 -2.17 -7.50
C GLY A 362 -14.49 -0.67 -7.23
N GLY A 363 -14.77 -0.25 -5.99
CA GLY A 363 -14.57 1.13 -5.54
C GLY A 363 -13.11 1.57 -5.62
N MET A 364 -12.18 0.74 -5.15
CA MET A 364 -10.74 1.00 -5.23
C MET A 364 -10.25 1.09 -6.67
N GLY A 365 -10.78 0.24 -7.57
CA GLY A 365 -10.47 0.30 -9.00
C GLY A 365 -10.88 1.63 -9.66
N LEU A 366 -11.91 2.32 -9.15
CA LEU A 366 -12.28 3.66 -9.60
C LEU A 366 -11.39 4.76 -9.01
N VAL A 367 -10.80 4.58 -7.84
CA VAL A 367 -10.03 5.62 -7.13
C VAL A 367 -8.55 5.57 -7.47
N TYR A 368 -7.92 4.40 -7.39
CA TYR A 368 -6.46 4.28 -7.40
C TYR A 368 -5.78 4.74 -8.68
N PRO A 369 -6.16 4.25 -9.88
CA PRO A 369 -5.52 4.70 -11.11
C PRO A 369 -5.72 6.20 -11.33
N ARG A 370 -6.88 6.71 -10.97
CA ARG A 370 -7.24 8.11 -11.19
C ARG A 370 -6.47 9.06 -10.28
N THR A 371 -6.22 8.70 -9.01
CA THR A 371 -5.35 9.49 -8.13
C THR A 371 -3.94 9.63 -8.70
N SER A 372 -3.38 8.56 -9.29
CA SER A 372 -2.06 8.60 -9.91
C SER A 372 -2.02 9.52 -11.15
N VAL A 373 -3.00 9.36 -12.04
CA VAL A 373 -3.11 10.22 -13.25
C VAL A 373 -3.30 11.69 -12.87
N MET A 374 -4.20 11.99 -11.94
CA MET A 374 -4.46 13.37 -11.52
C MET A 374 -3.29 13.99 -10.78
N THR A 375 -2.53 13.20 -10.01
CA THR A 375 -1.30 13.68 -9.37
C THR A 375 -0.31 14.18 -10.40
N LEU A 376 -0.08 13.44 -11.46
CA LEU A 376 0.82 13.85 -12.54
C LEU A 376 0.26 15.04 -13.34
N ALA A 377 -1.04 15.02 -13.66
CA ALA A 377 -1.69 16.08 -14.44
C ALA A 377 -1.73 17.43 -13.71
N PHE A 378 -1.86 17.43 -12.38
CA PHE A 378 -1.88 18.66 -11.58
C PHE A 378 -0.49 19.09 -11.10
N SER A 379 0.56 18.32 -11.41
CA SER A 379 1.93 18.63 -11.02
C SER A 379 2.68 19.38 -12.13
N ARG A 380 3.41 20.42 -11.76
CA ARG A 380 4.42 21.01 -12.66
C ARG A 380 5.51 19.99 -12.96
N PRO A 381 6.14 20.00 -14.15
CA PRO A 381 7.19 19.04 -14.50
C PRO A 381 8.29 18.92 -13.43
N ALA A 382 8.72 20.04 -12.83
CA ALA A 382 9.73 20.08 -11.78
C ALA A 382 9.27 19.47 -10.43
N GLU A 383 7.97 19.30 -10.21
CA GLU A 383 7.38 18.84 -8.94
C GLU A 383 6.78 17.43 -9.04
N GLN A 384 6.74 16.84 -10.24
CA GLN A 384 6.14 15.52 -10.47
C GLN A 384 6.77 14.43 -9.60
N GLY A 385 8.10 14.44 -9.44
CA GLY A 385 8.80 13.49 -8.57
C GLY A 385 8.38 13.61 -7.11
N PHE A 386 8.36 14.85 -6.58
CA PHE A 386 7.90 15.10 -5.21
C PHE A 386 6.46 14.68 -4.97
N ASN A 387 5.55 15.05 -5.88
CA ASN A 387 4.13 14.78 -5.74
C ASN A 387 3.81 13.27 -5.91
N SER A 388 4.52 12.56 -6.78
CA SER A 388 4.42 11.11 -6.91
C SER A 388 4.92 10.40 -5.64
N SER A 389 6.04 10.85 -5.07
CA SER A 389 6.53 10.35 -3.79
C SER A 389 5.53 10.65 -2.67
N ALA A 390 4.97 11.85 -2.62
CA ALA A 390 3.96 12.24 -1.64
C ALA A 390 2.69 11.38 -1.74
N LEU A 391 2.26 11.01 -2.97
CA LEU A 391 1.15 10.09 -3.20
C LEU A 391 1.43 8.71 -2.57
N SER A 392 2.63 8.14 -2.83
CA SER A 392 3.04 6.85 -2.29
C SER A 392 3.23 6.89 -0.77
N ILE A 393 3.77 7.99 -0.23
CA ILE A 393 3.91 8.21 1.22
C ILE A 393 2.53 8.29 1.89
N SER A 394 1.59 9.03 1.29
CA SER A 394 0.21 9.15 1.79
C SER A 394 -0.48 7.79 1.79
N ASP A 395 -0.30 7.01 0.73
CA ASP A 395 -0.80 5.64 0.59
C ASP A 395 -0.30 4.73 1.73
N SER A 396 1.02 4.62 1.86
CA SER A 396 1.67 3.74 2.86
C SER A 396 1.36 4.16 4.30
N LEU A 397 1.45 5.46 4.61
CA LEU A 397 1.16 5.97 5.96
C LEU A 397 -0.33 5.89 6.29
N GLY A 398 -1.22 6.11 5.32
CA GLY A 398 -2.65 5.94 5.52
C GLY A 398 -2.99 4.53 5.97
N ALA A 399 -2.53 3.52 5.24
CA ALA A 399 -2.70 2.12 5.62
C ALA A 399 -2.04 1.79 6.97
N ALA A 400 -0.79 2.25 7.18
CA ALA A 400 -0.04 1.97 8.40
C ALA A 400 -0.71 2.56 9.65
N ILE A 401 -1.20 3.82 9.59
CA ILE A 401 -1.93 4.45 10.68
C ILE A 401 -3.25 3.71 10.96
N ALA A 402 -4.00 3.35 9.91
CA ALA A 402 -5.24 2.62 10.06
C ALA A 402 -5.00 1.25 10.72
N LEU A 403 -4.02 0.49 10.23
CA LEU A 403 -3.65 -0.80 10.80
C LEU A 403 -3.21 -0.69 12.27
N ALA A 404 -2.43 0.33 12.61
CA ALA A 404 -2.01 0.57 13.97
C ALA A 404 -3.22 0.86 14.89
N LEU A 405 -4.15 1.73 14.47
CA LEU A 405 -5.36 2.05 15.24
C LEU A 405 -6.30 0.84 15.34
N ILE A 406 -6.46 0.09 14.25
CA ILE A 406 -7.24 -1.15 14.23
C ILE A 406 -6.64 -2.16 15.21
N GLY A 407 -5.31 -2.32 15.22
CA GLY A 407 -4.61 -3.21 16.15
C GLY A 407 -4.84 -2.82 17.62
N VAL A 408 -4.78 -1.52 17.94
CA VAL A 408 -5.09 -0.99 19.28
C VAL A 408 -6.53 -1.37 19.70
N VAL A 409 -7.50 -1.09 18.83
CA VAL A 409 -8.92 -1.35 19.11
C VAL A 409 -9.17 -2.85 19.22
N PHE A 410 -8.64 -3.66 18.30
CA PHE A 410 -8.76 -5.11 18.32
C PHE A 410 -8.21 -5.70 19.62
N GLY A 411 -6.98 -5.34 20.00
CA GLY A 411 -6.34 -5.81 21.21
C GLY A 411 -7.06 -5.37 22.49
N ALA A 412 -7.57 -4.13 22.54
CA ALA A 412 -8.34 -3.64 23.68
C ALA A 412 -9.66 -4.41 23.85
N LEU A 413 -10.43 -4.58 22.77
CA LEU A 413 -11.72 -5.26 22.82
C LEU A 413 -11.58 -6.77 23.10
N THR A 414 -10.53 -7.41 22.60
CA THR A 414 -10.24 -8.82 22.91
C THR A 414 -9.91 -9.02 24.39
N ARG A 415 -9.20 -8.06 25.02
CA ARG A 415 -8.90 -8.12 26.47
C ARG A 415 -10.12 -7.87 27.37
N LEU A 416 -11.07 -7.04 26.92
CA LEU A 416 -12.27 -6.69 27.72
C LEU A 416 -13.38 -7.74 27.66
N GLY A 417 -13.37 -8.64 26.69
CA GLY A 417 -14.44 -9.58 26.44
C GLY A 417 -14.18 -11.01 26.94
N ALA A 418 -15.21 -11.67 27.44
CA ALA A 418 -15.19 -13.11 27.70
C ALA A 418 -15.20 -13.91 26.38
N ALA A 419 -14.61 -15.11 26.38
CA ALA A 419 -14.44 -15.96 25.20
C ALA A 419 -15.76 -16.15 24.40
N GLY A 420 -15.72 -15.96 23.09
CA GLY A 420 -16.81 -16.18 22.14
C GLY A 420 -17.43 -14.88 21.59
N ALA A 421 -18.12 -14.09 22.39
CA ALA A 421 -18.71 -12.80 21.97
C ALA A 421 -17.64 -11.70 21.78
N ALA A 422 -16.48 -11.86 22.41
CA ALA A 422 -15.36 -10.91 22.32
C ALA A 422 -14.73 -10.82 20.93
N ALA A 423 -14.65 -11.92 20.19
CA ALA A 423 -14.03 -11.93 18.87
C ALA A 423 -14.85 -11.13 17.85
N SER A 424 -16.17 -11.32 17.79
CA SER A 424 -17.06 -10.60 16.87
C SER A 424 -17.07 -9.09 17.14
N VAL A 425 -17.08 -8.69 18.42
CA VAL A 425 -17.00 -7.29 18.83
C VAL A 425 -15.64 -6.67 18.47
N ALA A 426 -14.54 -7.42 18.66
CA ALA A 426 -13.21 -6.96 18.29
C ALA A 426 -13.05 -6.74 16.78
N PHE A 427 -13.56 -7.66 15.96
CA PHE A 427 -13.57 -7.49 14.49
C PHE A 427 -14.48 -6.32 14.07
N ALA A 428 -15.68 -6.21 14.65
CA ALA A 428 -16.60 -5.10 14.37
C ALA A 428 -15.96 -3.74 14.71
N GLY A 429 -15.32 -3.62 15.87
CA GLY A 429 -14.58 -2.41 16.27
C GLY A 429 -13.44 -2.08 15.32
N SER A 430 -12.71 -3.09 14.84
CA SER A 430 -11.65 -2.96 13.85
C SER A 430 -12.17 -2.40 12.52
N PHE A 431 -13.22 -2.97 11.96
CA PHE A 431 -13.87 -2.45 10.75
C PHE A 431 -14.50 -1.08 10.98
N GLY A 432 -14.96 -0.77 12.22
CA GLY A 432 -15.46 0.54 12.62
C GLY A 432 -14.45 1.66 12.42
N ILE A 433 -13.15 1.42 12.71
CA ILE A 433 -12.07 2.38 12.38
C ILE A 433 -11.97 2.62 10.88
N ALA A 434 -12.05 1.56 10.06
CA ALA A 434 -12.04 1.69 8.60
C ALA A 434 -13.25 2.49 8.09
N VAL A 435 -14.43 2.30 8.69
CA VAL A 435 -15.64 3.08 8.40
C VAL A 435 -15.40 4.58 8.65
N LEU A 436 -14.76 4.97 9.75
CA LEU A 436 -14.44 6.37 10.04
C LEU A 436 -13.54 6.98 8.96
N PHE A 437 -12.49 6.28 8.52
CA PHE A 437 -11.64 6.74 7.42
C PHE A 437 -12.41 6.85 6.10
N ALA A 438 -13.30 5.90 5.80
CA ALA A 438 -14.12 5.93 4.59
C ALA A 438 -15.12 7.10 4.59
N ILE A 439 -15.75 7.43 5.73
CA ILE A 439 -16.63 8.60 5.88
C ILE A 439 -15.86 9.90 5.57
N VAL A 440 -14.67 10.05 6.13
CA VAL A 440 -13.81 11.21 5.84
C VAL A 440 -13.44 11.24 4.36
N ALA A 441 -13.08 10.09 3.75
CA ALA A 441 -12.74 10.00 2.34
C ALA A 441 -13.91 10.42 1.44
N VAL A 442 -15.13 9.96 1.71
CA VAL A 442 -16.35 10.36 0.98
C VAL A 442 -16.58 11.87 1.09
N SER A 443 -16.41 12.45 2.28
CA SER A 443 -16.63 13.89 2.52
C SER A 443 -15.70 14.79 1.71
N VAL A 444 -14.45 14.32 1.45
CA VAL A 444 -13.46 15.10 0.69
C VAL A 444 -13.38 14.74 -0.79
N ALA A 445 -13.95 13.61 -1.21
CA ALA A 445 -13.80 13.07 -2.57
C ALA A 445 -14.18 14.07 -3.69
N ARG A 446 -15.16 14.94 -3.45
CA ARG A 446 -15.57 15.98 -4.43
C ARG A 446 -14.60 17.16 -4.53
N ARG A 447 -13.65 17.30 -3.58
CA ARG A 447 -12.67 18.40 -3.56
C ARG A 447 -11.44 18.11 -4.43
N VAL A 448 -11.35 16.97 -5.08
CA VAL A 448 -10.24 16.59 -5.97
C VAL A 448 -10.11 17.48 -7.21
N VAL A 449 -11.16 18.19 -7.61
CA VAL A 449 -11.17 19.11 -8.76
C VAL A 449 -10.98 20.55 -8.28
N PRO A 450 -10.07 21.35 -8.90
CA PRO A 450 -9.92 22.78 -8.62
C PRO A 450 -11.20 23.56 -8.94
N ARG A 451 -11.46 24.65 -8.19
CA ARG A 451 -12.66 25.51 -8.42
C ARG A 451 -12.76 26.07 -9.83
N ALA A 452 -11.64 26.48 -10.43
CA ALA A 452 -11.63 27.01 -11.79
C ALA A 452 -12.09 25.99 -12.84
N ALA A 453 -11.75 24.72 -12.69
CA ALA A 453 -12.18 23.65 -13.59
C ALA A 453 -13.67 23.27 -13.40
N GLN A 454 -14.23 23.47 -12.21
CA GLN A 454 -15.66 23.28 -11.95
C GLN A 454 -16.50 24.36 -12.65
N ALA A 455 -16.10 25.62 -12.56
CA ALA A 455 -16.82 26.73 -13.20
C ALA A 455 -16.86 26.58 -14.72
N VAL A 456 -15.82 26.09 -15.37
CA VAL A 456 -15.79 25.83 -16.82
C VAL A 456 -16.72 24.67 -17.20
N SER A 457 -16.77 23.62 -16.37
CA SER A 457 -17.66 22.45 -16.61
C SER A 457 -19.14 22.75 -16.38
N GLU A 458 -19.46 23.69 -15.49
CA GLU A 458 -20.83 24.13 -15.22
C GLU A 458 -21.31 25.16 -16.28
N ALA A 459 -20.37 25.87 -16.91
CA ALA A 459 -20.66 26.86 -17.95
C ALA A 459 -20.84 26.29 -19.37
N GLN A 460 -20.51 25.01 -19.60
CA GLN A 460 -20.79 24.33 -20.87
C GLN A 460 -22.17 23.65 -20.79
N PRO A 461 -23.22 24.20 -21.47
CA PRO A 461 -24.49 23.50 -21.58
C PRO A 461 -24.25 22.16 -22.29
N GLN A 462 -24.90 21.10 -21.82
CA GLN A 462 -24.98 19.82 -22.52
C GLN A 462 -25.66 20.06 -23.88
N SER A 463 -24.87 20.30 -24.90
CA SER A 463 -25.34 20.19 -26.28
C SER A 463 -25.53 18.70 -26.54
N GLY A 464 -26.79 18.30 -26.68
CA GLY A 464 -27.36 16.98 -26.80
C GLY A 464 -26.85 16.13 -27.94
#